data_040c71b6883db6617c919e6081f696df
#
_entry.id   040c71b6883db6617c919e6081f696df
#
_cell.length_a   1.000
_cell.length_b   1.000
_cell.length_c   1.000
_cell.angle_alpha   90.00
_cell.angle_beta   90.00
_cell.angle_gamma   90.00
#
_symmetry.space_group_name_H-M   'P 1'
#
loop_
_entity.id
_entity.type
_entity.pdbx_description
1 polymer ?
#
loop_
_entity_poly.entity_id
_entity_poly.type
_entity_poly.pdbx_seq_one_letter_code
_entity_poly.pdbx_strand_id
1 'polypeptide(L)'
;MGMSSGGGGSAQPDINVTPLIDILLVLLIIFMVITPLKPARFKTLVPQRSEELNAQAKQSPLTLIVTIKKDLGVELVMGGNKIADASVNDPGNVGSTLAAEFKKRKEQGVWKEGFQGRADLPPDERIEKTVFIKAPETFKYGDVVKVIDTVKGSGANPVGLQTEALEQ
;
A
#
# COMPACT_ATOMS: atom_id res chain seq x y z
N MET A 1 43.15 -72.02 43.05
CA MET A 1 43.57 -70.75 42.43
C MET A 1 42.54 -70.38 41.40
N GLY A 2 41.64 -69.46 41.71
CA GLY A 2 40.60 -68.96 40.81
C GLY A 2 40.68 -67.44 40.82
N MET A 3 41.14 -66.89 39.71
CA MET A 3 41.20 -65.45 39.50
C MET A 3 39.83 -65.00 39.02
N SER A 4 39.10 -64.19 39.83
CA SER A 4 37.88 -63.47 39.45
C SER A 4 38.27 -62.23 38.66
N SER A 5 37.89 -62.21 37.37
CA SER A 5 38.03 -61.03 36.52
C SER A 5 36.88 -60.05 36.81
N GLY A 6 37.20 -58.95 37.43
CA GLY A 6 36.22 -57.86 37.68
C GLY A 6 35.90 -57.13 36.37
N GLY A 7 34.64 -57.21 35.94
CA GLY A 7 34.14 -56.45 34.86
C GLY A 7 33.99 -54.98 35.25
N GLY A 8 34.81 -54.11 34.71
CA GLY A 8 34.68 -52.63 34.82
C GLY A 8 33.48 -52.16 34.03
N GLY A 9 32.34 -51.90 34.70
CA GLY A 9 31.23 -51.17 34.13
C GLY A 9 31.67 -49.72 33.89
N SER A 10 31.77 -49.29 32.65
CA SER A 10 31.95 -47.86 32.31
C SER A 10 30.68 -47.13 32.70
N ALA A 11 30.74 -46.36 33.79
CA ALA A 11 29.68 -45.42 34.14
C ALA A 11 29.63 -44.35 33.03
N GLN A 12 28.67 -44.46 32.15
CA GLN A 12 28.36 -43.35 31.22
C GLN A 12 27.72 -42.25 32.09
N PRO A 13 28.22 -41.01 32.05
CA PRO A 13 27.58 -39.92 32.74
C PRO A 13 26.27 -39.59 32.01
N ASP A 14 25.17 -39.85 32.64
CA ASP A 14 23.85 -39.37 32.17
C ASP A 14 23.79 -37.88 32.27
N ILE A 15 23.86 -37.18 31.15
CA ILE A 15 23.71 -35.73 31.08
C ILE A 15 22.22 -35.43 31.21
N ASN A 16 21.84 -34.83 32.32
CA ASN A 16 20.46 -34.33 32.49
C ASN A 16 20.20 -33.15 31.55
N VAL A 17 19.49 -33.42 30.44
CA VAL A 17 19.17 -32.42 29.41
C VAL A 17 17.97 -31.55 29.75
N THR A 18 17.27 -31.84 30.85
CA THR A 18 16.07 -31.11 31.26
C THR A 18 16.28 -29.60 31.40
N PRO A 19 17.36 -29.09 32.03
CA PRO A 19 17.61 -27.67 32.11
C PRO A 19 17.88 -27.03 30.75
N LEU A 20 18.46 -27.76 29.81
CA LEU A 20 18.76 -27.29 28.46
C LEU A 20 17.46 -27.13 27.65
N ILE A 21 16.57 -28.13 27.75
CA ILE A 21 15.28 -28.11 27.05
C ILE A 21 14.40 -26.97 27.58
N ASP A 22 14.40 -26.69 28.86
CA ASP A 22 13.63 -25.61 29.46
C ASP A 22 14.07 -24.24 28.89
N ILE A 23 15.38 -23.97 28.84
CA ILE A 23 15.90 -22.74 28.26
C ILE A 23 15.52 -22.61 26.78
N LEU A 24 15.62 -23.72 26.01
CA LEU A 24 15.26 -23.72 24.60
C LEU A 24 13.77 -23.46 24.37
N LEU A 25 12.89 -24.02 25.21
CA LEU A 25 11.46 -23.77 25.16
C LEU A 25 11.12 -22.33 25.51
N VAL A 26 11.75 -21.77 26.53
CA VAL A 26 11.54 -20.35 26.90
C VAL A 26 11.99 -19.42 25.76
N LEU A 27 13.15 -19.68 25.14
CA LEU A 27 13.62 -18.91 23.98
C LEU A 27 12.66 -19.04 22.80
N LEU A 28 12.14 -20.24 22.54
CA LEU A 28 11.18 -20.47 21.47
C LEU A 28 9.92 -19.65 21.69
N ILE A 29 9.37 -19.63 22.91
CA ILE A 29 8.18 -18.87 23.25
C ILE A 29 8.45 -17.35 23.13
N ILE A 30 9.61 -16.88 23.59
CA ILE A 30 9.99 -15.47 23.46
C ILE A 30 10.08 -15.08 21.97
N PHE A 31 10.73 -15.88 21.13
CA PHE A 31 10.78 -15.61 19.70
C PHE A 31 9.40 -15.67 19.03
N MET A 32 8.50 -16.53 19.49
CA MET A 32 7.13 -16.60 19.00
C MET A 32 6.31 -15.34 19.36
N VAL A 33 6.50 -14.82 20.60
CA VAL A 33 5.81 -13.62 21.08
C VAL A 33 6.38 -12.33 20.49
N ILE A 34 7.70 -12.28 20.24
CA ILE A 34 8.38 -11.15 19.58
C ILE A 34 8.27 -11.27 18.05
N THR A 35 7.23 -11.87 17.49
CA THR A 35 7.01 -11.70 16.05
C THR A 35 6.79 -10.21 15.80
N PRO A 36 7.70 -9.51 15.09
CA PRO A 36 7.48 -8.11 14.80
C PRO A 36 6.18 -8.01 14.01
N LEU A 37 5.19 -7.30 14.56
CA LEU A 37 4.05 -6.84 13.78
C LEU A 37 4.67 -6.20 12.55
N LYS A 38 4.54 -6.86 11.40
CA LYS A 38 4.98 -6.25 10.14
C LYS A 38 4.33 -4.89 10.09
N PRO A 39 5.10 -3.78 10.15
CA PRO A 39 4.48 -2.49 9.96
C PRO A 39 3.74 -2.61 8.64
N ALA A 40 2.45 -2.25 8.64
CA ALA A 40 1.69 -2.14 7.40
C ALA A 40 2.49 -1.16 6.55
N ARG A 41 3.35 -1.71 5.69
CA ARG A 41 4.07 -0.90 4.72
C ARG A 41 2.98 -0.43 3.79
N PHE A 42 2.55 0.81 4.00
CA PHE A 42 1.90 1.53 2.94
C PHE A 42 2.88 1.46 1.78
N LYS A 43 2.59 0.63 0.81
CA LYS A 43 3.28 0.69 -0.47
C LYS A 43 2.84 2.00 -1.09
N THR A 44 3.48 3.08 -0.67
CA THR A 44 3.52 4.29 -1.45
C THR A 44 4.25 3.88 -2.70
N LEU A 45 3.52 3.60 -3.76
CA LEU A 45 4.08 3.49 -5.10
C LEU A 45 4.59 4.90 -5.40
N VAL A 46 5.81 5.20 -4.96
CA VAL A 46 6.55 6.35 -5.48
C VAL A 46 6.90 5.92 -6.90
N PRO A 47 6.33 6.54 -7.93
CA PRO A 47 6.78 6.31 -9.28
C PRO A 47 8.27 6.64 -9.27
N GLN A 48 9.12 5.67 -9.62
CA GLN A 48 10.50 5.98 -9.92
C GLN A 48 10.47 7.09 -10.96
N ARG A 49 11.29 8.12 -10.77
CA ARG A 49 11.47 9.23 -11.69
C ARG A 49 11.82 8.62 -13.05
N SER A 50 10.81 8.27 -13.79
CA SER A 50 10.91 7.87 -15.18
C SER A 50 11.02 9.15 -15.98
N GLU A 51 12.21 9.71 -16.01
CA GLU A 51 12.65 10.48 -17.17
C GLU A 51 12.44 9.52 -18.33
N GLU A 52 11.55 9.86 -19.26
CA GLU A 52 11.27 9.12 -20.50
C GLU A 52 10.27 7.93 -20.44
N LEU A 53 9.20 7.98 -19.70
CA LEU A 53 8.02 7.29 -20.19
C LEU A 53 7.14 8.27 -20.95
N ASN A 54 7.58 8.47 -22.21
CA ASN A 54 6.80 8.91 -23.37
C ASN A 54 5.35 9.31 -23.04
N ALA A 55 5.05 10.56 -23.40
CA ALA A 55 3.71 11.11 -23.50
C ALA A 55 2.74 10.29 -24.40
N GLN A 56 3.12 9.09 -24.80
CA GLN A 56 2.38 8.17 -25.67
C GLN A 56 2.00 6.84 -25.04
N ALA A 57 2.32 6.58 -23.76
CA ALA A 57 1.64 5.50 -23.06
C ALA A 57 0.16 5.89 -22.99
N LYS A 58 -0.68 5.28 -23.82
CA LYS A 58 -2.15 5.44 -23.78
C LYS A 58 -2.58 5.25 -22.34
N GLN A 59 -2.85 6.36 -21.66
CA GLN A 59 -3.38 6.30 -20.30
C GLN A 59 -4.62 5.42 -20.35
N SER A 60 -4.68 4.43 -19.48
CA SER A 60 -5.88 3.60 -19.38
C SER A 60 -7.09 4.53 -19.27
N PRO A 61 -8.17 4.29 -20.01
CA PRO A 61 -9.37 5.12 -19.94
C PRO A 61 -9.98 5.17 -18.53
N LEU A 62 -9.54 4.28 -17.66
CA LEU A 62 -9.99 4.20 -16.26
C LEU A 62 -9.07 4.97 -15.28
N THR A 63 -7.94 5.49 -15.76
CA THR A 63 -6.99 6.21 -14.89
C THR A 63 -7.60 7.53 -14.42
N LEU A 64 -7.64 7.71 -13.11
CA LEU A 64 -8.09 8.94 -12.45
C LEU A 64 -6.88 9.78 -12.07
N ILE A 65 -6.87 11.03 -12.54
CA ILE A 65 -5.79 11.99 -12.26
C ILE A 65 -6.40 13.26 -11.69
N VAL A 66 -5.93 13.67 -10.53
CA VAL A 66 -6.25 14.95 -9.91
C VAL A 66 -5.07 15.89 -10.14
N THR A 67 -5.25 16.92 -10.92
CA THR A 67 -4.18 17.89 -11.21
C THR A 67 -4.43 19.19 -10.43
N ILE A 68 -3.44 19.61 -9.66
CA ILE A 68 -3.44 20.88 -8.95
C ILE A 68 -2.73 21.89 -9.85
N LYS A 69 -3.43 22.99 -10.19
CA LYS A 69 -2.93 24.06 -11.05
C LYS A 69 -2.34 25.21 -10.24
N LYS A 70 -1.47 26.02 -10.87
CA LYS A 70 -0.83 27.20 -10.23
C LYS A 70 -1.83 28.23 -9.69
N ASP A 71 -3.03 28.29 -10.23
CA ASP A 71 -4.13 29.18 -9.82
C ASP A 71 -4.96 28.63 -8.64
N LEU A 72 -4.46 27.62 -7.93
CA LEU A 72 -5.17 26.88 -6.88
C LEU A 72 -6.42 26.14 -7.40
N GLY A 73 -6.57 25.98 -8.70
CA GLY A 73 -7.58 25.13 -9.30
C GLY A 73 -7.20 23.65 -9.16
N VAL A 74 -8.19 22.82 -8.93
CA VAL A 74 -8.06 21.36 -8.87
C VAL A 74 -8.94 20.76 -9.96
N GLU A 75 -8.36 19.96 -10.84
CA GLU A 75 -9.11 19.30 -11.90
C GLU A 75 -9.03 17.78 -11.74
N LEU A 76 -10.17 17.12 -11.88
CA LEU A 76 -10.26 15.67 -11.96
C LEU A 76 -10.41 15.27 -13.43
N VAL A 77 -9.49 14.43 -13.90
CA VAL A 77 -9.45 13.94 -15.28
C VAL A 77 -9.55 12.41 -15.26
N MET A 78 -10.35 11.86 -16.14
CA MET A 78 -10.48 10.42 -16.36
C MET A 78 -10.30 10.10 -17.84
N GLY A 79 -9.30 9.27 -18.17
CA GLY A 79 -9.01 8.88 -19.55
C GLY A 79 -8.76 10.07 -20.50
N GLY A 80 -8.21 11.18 -19.98
CA GLY A 80 -7.94 12.40 -20.74
C GLY A 80 -9.09 13.41 -20.75
N ASN A 81 -10.27 13.08 -20.24
CA ASN A 81 -11.41 13.98 -20.17
C ASN A 81 -11.58 14.57 -18.76
N LYS A 82 -11.80 15.87 -18.68
CA LYS A 82 -12.14 16.55 -17.41
C LYS A 82 -13.55 16.14 -16.98
N ILE A 83 -13.68 15.63 -15.75
CA ILE A 83 -14.97 15.20 -15.19
C ILE A 83 -15.43 16.04 -14.01
N ALA A 84 -14.52 16.72 -13.32
CA ALA A 84 -14.84 17.67 -12.26
C ALA A 84 -13.74 18.72 -12.11
N ASP A 85 -14.09 19.83 -11.48
CA ASP A 85 -13.18 20.89 -11.04
C ASP A 85 -13.58 21.41 -9.67
N ALA A 86 -12.58 21.95 -8.97
CA ALA A 86 -12.72 22.51 -7.63
C ALA A 86 -11.58 23.49 -7.36
N SER A 87 -11.53 24.03 -6.16
CA SER A 87 -10.39 24.78 -5.65
C SER A 87 -9.65 23.98 -4.57
N VAL A 88 -8.37 24.25 -4.39
CA VAL A 88 -7.57 23.69 -3.26
C VAL A 88 -8.20 24.04 -1.90
N ASN A 89 -8.86 25.20 -1.81
CA ASN A 89 -9.55 25.64 -0.58
C ASN A 89 -10.89 24.93 -0.36
N ASP A 90 -11.52 24.46 -1.42
CA ASP A 90 -12.76 23.69 -1.39
C ASP A 90 -12.71 22.55 -2.42
N PRO A 91 -12.04 21.45 -2.12
CA PRO A 91 -11.92 20.30 -3.00
C PRO A 91 -13.13 19.35 -2.95
N GLY A 92 -14.20 19.71 -2.24
CA GLY A 92 -15.37 18.86 -1.99
C GLY A 92 -16.05 18.34 -3.25
N ASN A 93 -16.15 19.13 -4.32
CA ASN A 93 -16.73 18.70 -5.60
C ASN A 93 -15.93 17.56 -6.26
N VAL A 94 -14.61 17.62 -6.20
CA VAL A 94 -13.75 16.52 -6.69
C VAL A 94 -13.94 15.26 -5.85
N GLY A 95 -14.03 15.40 -4.52
CA GLY A 95 -14.26 14.27 -3.61
C GLY A 95 -15.61 13.58 -3.87
N SER A 96 -16.69 14.34 -4.02
CA SER A 96 -18.02 13.79 -4.29
C SER A 96 -18.10 13.11 -5.67
N THR A 97 -17.47 13.68 -6.68
CA THR A 97 -17.40 13.08 -8.03
C THR A 97 -16.59 11.78 -8.01
N LEU A 98 -15.48 11.72 -7.28
CA LEU A 98 -14.70 10.48 -7.09
C LEU A 98 -15.53 9.40 -6.39
N ALA A 99 -16.23 9.73 -5.32
CA ALA A 99 -17.08 8.80 -4.61
C ALA A 99 -18.20 8.23 -5.50
N ALA A 100 -18.84 9.08 -6.32
CA ALA A 100 -19.84 8.67 -7.30
C ALA A 100 -19.24 7.74 -8.38
N GLU A 101 -18.03 8.06 -8.87
CA GLU A 101 -17.33 7.22 -9.85
C GLU A 101 -16.96 5.86 -9.27
N PHE A 102 -16.47 5.78 -8.04
CA PHE A 102 -16.19 4.50 -7.39
C PHE A 102 -17.44 3.65 -7.16
N LYS A 103 -18.57 4.28 -6.81
CA LYS A 103 -19.86 3.61 -6.72
C LYS A 103 -20.27 3.02 -8.07
N LYS A 104 -20.15 3.80 -9.15
CA LYS A 104 -20.44 3.37 -10.53
C LYS A 104 -19.54 2.21 -10.95
N ARG A 105 -18.23 2.28 -10.66
CA ARG A 105 -17.28 1.17 -10.94
C ARG A 105 -17.67 -0.10 -10.19
N LYS A 106 -18.13 0.03 -8.96
CA LYS A 106 -18.61 -1.10 -8.15
C LYS A 106 -19.82 -1.75 -8.78
N GLU A 107 -20.79 -0.96 -9.25
CA GLU A 107 -22.00 -1.43 -9.92
C GLU A 107 -21.70 -2.08 -11.28
N GLN A 108 -20.73 -1.54 -12.01
CA GLN A 108 -20.31 -2.04 -13.33
C GLN A 108 -19.29 -3.19 -13.26
N GLY A 109 -18.81 -3.55 -12.07
CA GLY A 109 -17.82 -4.61 -11.91
C GLY A 109 -16.45 -4.29 -12.51
N VAL A 110 -16.01 -3.03 -12.44
CA VAL A 110 -14.69 -2.61 -12.90
C VAL A 110 -13.64 -2.97 -11.85
N TRP A 111 -13.09 -4.16 -11.98
CA TRP A 111 -12.14 -4.71 -11.01
C TRP A 111 -10.70 -4.33 -11.30
N LYS A 112 -9.88 -4.31 -10.25
CA LYS A 112 -8.42 -4.24 -10.37
C LYS A 112 -7.90 -5.39 -11.22
N GLU A 113 -6.79 -5.16 -11.91
CA GLU A 113 -6.11 -6.21 -12.65
C GLU A 113 -5.75 -7.39 -11.71
N GLY A 114 -6.06 -8.59 -12.13
CA GLY A 114 -5.87 -9.81 -11.32
C GLY A 114 -6.92 -10.09 -10.25
N PHE A 115 -7.92 -9.21 -10.05
CA PHE A 115 -8.98 -9.37 -9.04
C PHE A 115 -10.34 -9.77 -9.62
N GLN A 116 -10.45 -9.96 -10.93
CA GLN A 116 -11.71 -10.33 -11.59
C GLN A 116 -12.30 -11.64 -11.05
N GLY A 117 -11.45 -12.65 -10.76
CA GLY A 117 -11.87 -13.97 -10.27
C GLY A 117 -11.95 -14.10 -8.74
N ARG A 118 -11.61 -13.06 -7.98
CA ARG A 118 -11.53 -13.11 -6.50
C ARG A 118 -12.88 -12.82 -5.85
N ALA A 119 -13.86 -13.72 -6.05
CA ALA A 119 -15.17 -13.61 -5.41
C ALA A 119 -15.14 -13.79 -3.87
N ASP A 120 -14.02 -14.28 -3.34
CA ASP A 120 -13.71 -14.41 -1.91
C ASP A 120 -13.50 -13.06 -1.22
N LEU A 121 -13.20 -12.00 -1.97
CA LEU A 121 -12.99 -10.65 -1.45
C LEU A 121 -14.22 -9.77 -1.60
N PRO A 122 -14.45 -8.84 -0.65
CA PRO A 122 -15.55 -7.88 -0.77
C PRO A 122 -15.34 -6.97 -2.00
N PRO A 123 -16.43 -6.53 -2.66
CA PRO A 123 -16.36 -5.71 -3.86
C PRO A 123 -15.51 -4.45 -3.69
N ASP A 124 -15.52 -3.84 -2.52
CA ASP A 124 -14.76 -2.61 -2.22
C ASP A 124 -13.25 -2.78 -2.27
N GLU A 125 -12.74 -4.00 -2.07
CA GLU A 125 -11.32 -4.32 -2.17
C GLU A 125 -10.89 -4.69 -3.60
N ARG A 126 -11.85 -5.07 -4.42
CA ARG A 126 -11.63 -5.55 -5.79
C ARG A 126 -11.70 -4.45 -6.83
N ILE A 127 -12.45 -3.38 -6.59
CA ILE A 127 -12.63 -2.30 -7.56
C ILE A 127 -11.37 -1.43 -7.71
N GLU A 128 -11.17 -0.91 -8.93
CA GLU A 128 -10.07 0.00 -9.23
C GLU A 128 -10.36 1.38 -8.65
N LYS A 129 -9.60 1.76 -7.63
CA LYS A 129 -9.71 3.03 -6.89
C LYS A 129 -8.42 3.85 -6.91
N THR A 130 -7.48 3.49 -7.75
CA THR A 130 -6.21 4.20 -7.86
C THR A 130 -6.44 5.61 -8.39
N VAL A 131 -5.92 6.60 -7.69
CA VAL A 131 -5.94 8.01 -8.09
C VAL A 131 -4.53 8.55 -8.05
N PHE A 132 -4.11 9.22 -9.12
CA PHE A 132 -2.84 9.93 -9.18
C PHE A 132 -3.09 11.42 -8.96
N ILE A 133 -2.31 12.03 -8.07
CA ILE A 133 -2.34 13.47 -7.82
C ILE A 133 -1.09 14.07 -8.45
N LYS A 134 -1.28 15.02 -9.35
CA LYS A 134 -0.22 15.81 -9.95
C LYS A 134 -0.19 17.18 -9.31
N ALA A 135 0.95 17.56 -8.74
CA ALA A 135 1.13 18.86 -8.13
C ALA A 135 2.45 19.49 -8.58
N PRO A 136 2.49 20.81 -8.86
CA PRO A 136 3.72 21.53 -9.09
C PRO A 136 4.63 21.51 -7.85
N GLU A 137 5.94 21.39 -8.01
CA GLU A 137 6.91 21.37 -6.89
C GLU A 137 6.87 22.65 -6.03
N THR A 138 6.41 23.76 -6.60
CA THR A 138 6.34 25.06 -5.92
C THR A 138 5.18 25.19 -4.95
N PHE A 139 4.28 24.20 -4.87
CA PHE A 139 3.13 24.27 -3.99
C PHE A 139 3.48 24.08 -2.52
N LYS A 140 2.76 24.79 -1.64
CA LYS A 140 2.87 24.54 -0.21
C LYS A 140 2.33 23.16 0.11
N TYR A 141 3.10 22.39 0.86
CA TYR A 141 2.73 21.03 1.27
C TYR A 141 1.32 20.96 1.91
N GLY A 142 0.96 21.95 2.74
CA GLY A 142 -0.35 21.99 3.37
C GLY A 142 -1.52 22.05 2.41
N ASP A 143 -1.36 22.70 1.26
CA ASP A 143 -2.41 22.80 0.25
C ASP A 143 -2.56 21.48 -0.53
N VAL A 144 -1.44 20.82 -0.81
CA VAL A 144 -1.45 19.48 -1.43
C VAL A 144 -2.11 18.47 -0.50
N VAL A 145 -1.83 18.54 0.81
CA VAL A 145 -2.41 17.64 1.82
C VAL A 145 -3.93 17.76 1.87
N LYS A 146 -4.51 18.94 1.80
CA LYS A 146 -5.98 19.13 1.76
C LYS A 146 -6.63 18.35 0.62
N VAL A 147 -6.01 18.38 -0.56
CA VAL A 147 -6.49 17.64 -1.74
C VAL A 147 -6.31 16.13 -1.53
N ILE A 148 -5.16 15.70 -1.01
CA ILE A 148 -4.89 14.29 -0.70
C ILE A 148 -5.93 13.75 0.29
N ASP A 149 -6.24 14.49 1.36
CA ASP A 149 -7.20 14.09 2.38
C ASP A 149 -8.61 13.96 1.80
N THR A 150 -9.01 14.90 0.93
CA THR A 150 -10.30 14.81 0.23
C THR A 150 -10.37 13.60 -0.69
N VAL A 151 -9.32 13.35 -1.47
CA VAL A 151 -9.23 12.20 -2.37
C VAL A 151 -9.25 10.90 -1.58
N LYS A 152 -8.52 10.79 -0.48
CA LYS A 152 -8.57 9.62 0.42
C LYS A 152 -9.93 9.47 1.09
N GLY A 153 -10.53 10.57 1.53
CA GLY A 153 -11.86 10.60 2.13
C GLY A 153 -12.96 10.13 1.18
N SER A 154 -12.79 10.28 -0.13
CA SER A 154 -13.70 9.72 -1.15
C SER A 154 -13.57 8.20 -1.34
N GLY A 155 -12.61 7.56 -0.68
CA GLY A 155 -12.36 6.12 -0.74
C GLY A 155 -11.28 5.70 -1.74
N ALA A 156 -10.50 6.64 -2.29
CA ALA A 156 -9.38 6.34 -3.17
C ALA A 156 -8.29 5.53 -2.45
N ASN A 157 -7.85 4.42 -3.04
CA ASN A 157 -6.79 3.57 -2.52
C ASN A 157 -6.25 2.62 -3.62
N PRO A 158 -4.98 2.71 -3.99
CA PRO A 158 -3.95 3.65 -3.50
C PRO A 158 -4.06 5.06 -4.09
N VAL A 159 -3.40 6.02 -3.43
CA VAL A 159 -3.21 7.38 -3.94
C VAL A 159 -1.73 7.56 -4.26
N GLY A 160 -1.41 7.86 -5.51
CA GLY A 160 -0.06 8.18 -5.97
C GLY A 160 0.13 9.70 -6.06
N LEU A 161 1.28 10.21 -5.62
CA LEU A 161 1.65 11.61 -5.79
C LEU A 161 2.74 11.70 -6.88
N GLN A 162 2.52 12.54 -7.85
CA GLN A 162 3.47 12.87 -8.90
C GLN A 162 3.75 14.36 -8.85
N THR A 163 5.01 14.73 -8.66
CA THR A 163 5.44 16.12 -8.75
C THR A 163 5.89 16.40 -10.17
N GLU A 164 5.41 17.48 -10.75
CA GLU A 164 5.88 17.96 -12.06
C GLU A 164 6.92 19.06 -11.83
N ALA A 165 8.15 18.84 -12.29
CA ALA A 165 9.11 19.90 -12.45
C ALA A 165 8.55 20.89 -13.48
N LEU A 166 8.57 22.18 -13.17
CA LEU A 166 8.14 23.21 -14.12
C LEU A 166 9.07 23.19 -15.31
N GLU A 167 8.57 22.79 -16.46
CA GLU A 167 9.18 23.20 -17.72
C GLU A 167 9.11 24.73 -17.78
N GLN A 168 10.29 25.36 -17.89
CA GLN A 168 10.45 26.81 -18.05
C GLN A 168 10.09 27.20 -19.47
#